data_5d91c243ecf480d557e7435d59498071
#
_entry.id   5d91c243ecf480d557e7435d59498071
#
_cell.length_a   1.000
_cell.length_b   1.000
_cell.length_c   1.000
_cell.angle_alpha   90.00
_cell.angle_beta   90.00
_cell.angle_gamma   90.00
#
_symmetry.space_group_name_H-M   'P 1'
#
loop_
_entity.id
_entity.type
_entity.pdbx_description
1 polymer ?
#
loop_
_entity_poly.entity_id
_entity_poly.type
_entity_poly.pdbx_seq_one_letter_code
_entity_poly.pdbx_strand_id
1 'polypeptide(L)'
;MFDLREEQERVILVGVQENGGANAEESLDELAELASTAGAKVEGRLVQVREAIHPGTYIGKGKLEELKILVRACDATGIISDDELSSIQLKGLGEAMECKIMDRTLLILDIFAARAVSSEGKIQVELAQLKYRASRLSGLGTSLSRLGGGIGTRGPGEKKLETDRRLIRTRITQLKRELEEVRQHRELLREGRKRSKIPVAALVGYTSAGKSSLLNALTGSEILADAMLFSTLDTTTRSLTLPDGQEILLTDTVGFINKLPHHLIDAFRSTLEEARYADYILHVVDTSNPQMELQMQVVYDTLRELKVEDKKIVTLLNKQDKLLAPMVVKDFRADASLAVSAKTGQGLEDLKNLLSSWMMEGKIYIERLYPYDKAGTISLIRGYGILLEEEYLPEGIRVKAYVPKDIYPRV
;
A
#
# COMPACT_ATOMS: atom_id res chain seq x y z
N MET A 1 34.50 -1.63 26.38
CA MET A 1 33.17 -1.09 26.10
C MET A 1 33.06 -1.10 24.56
N PHE A 2 32.47 -2.16 23.99
CA PHE A 2 32.29 -2.23 22.53
C PHE A 2 31.18 -1.25 22.19
N ASP A 3 31.52 -0.24 21.36
CA ASP A 3 30.57 0.73 20.84
C ASP A 3 29.69 -0.02 19.81
N LEU A 4 28.49 -0.42 20.21
CA LEU A 4 27.47 -1.08 19.39
C LEU A 4 26.72 -0.02 18.54
N ARG A 5 27.39 0.98 18.01
CA ARG A 5 26.82 1.78 16.94
C ARG A 5 26.72 0.86 15.73
N GLU A 6 25.51 0.50 15.34
CA GLU A 6 25.29 -0.10 14.03
C GLU A 6 25.88 0.86 12.98
N GLU A 7 26.95 0.44 12.34
CA GLU A 7 27.53 1.21 11.23
C GLU A 7 26.46 1.33 10.14
N GLN A 8 26.15 2.55 9.75
CA GLN A 8 25.21 2.82 8.68
C GLN A 8 25.64 2.12 7.40
N GLU A 9 24.79 1.25 6.85
CA GLU A 9 25.09 0.56 5.59
C GLU A 9 25.28 1.58 4.45
N ARG A 10 26.37 1.45 3.72
CA ARG A 10 26.72 2.25 2.55
C ARG A 10 26.53 1.43 1.30
N VAL A 11 25.69 1.89 0.40
CA VAL A 11 25.23 1.05 -0.72
C VAL A 11 25.41 1.72 -2.08
N ILE A 12 25.68 0.89 -3.10
CA ILE A 12 25.61 1.28 -4.50
C ILE A 12 24.32 0.75 -5.11
N LEU A 13 23.57 1.61 -5.77
CA LEU A 13 22.36 1.22 -6.48
C LEU A 13 22.71 0.76 -7.91
N VAL A 14 22.09 -0.34 -8.34
CA VAL A 14 22.38 -0.94 -9.65
C VAL A 14 21.06 -1.12 -10.41
N GLY A 15 20.98 -0.54 -11.61
CA GLY A 15 19.83 -0.64 -12.51
C GLY A 15 20.20 -1.12 -13.90
N VAL A 16 19.24 -1.76 -14.57
CA VAL A 16 19.35 -2.11 -15.99
C VAL A 16 18.27 -1.36 -16.76
N GLN A 17 18.70 -0.58 -17.76
CA GLN A 17 17.82 0.09 -18.71
C GLN A 17 17.61 -0.82 -19.90
N GLU A 18 16.42 -1.42 -20.02
CA GLU A 18 16.05 -2.17 -21.22
C GLU A 18 15.59 -1.25 -22.34
N ASN A 19 15.85 -1.64 -23.60
CA ASN A 19 15.45 -0.85 -24.75
C ASN A 19 13.91 -0.69 -24.82
N GLY A 20 13.43 0.57 -24.77
CA GLY A 20 11.99 0.87 -24.74
C GLY A 20 11.32 0.66 -23.38
N GLY A 21 12.07 0.28 -22.34
CA GLY A 21 11.57 0.19 -20.97
C GLY A 21 11.50 1.55 -20.25
N ALA A 22 10.99 1.53 -19.04
CA ALA A 22 10.95 2.70 -18.16
C ALA A 22 12.37 3.23 -17.88
N ASN A 23 12.49 4.53 -17.60
CA ASN A 23 13.78 5.18 -17.31
C ASN A 23 14.39 4.60 -16.02
N ALA A 24 15.56 3.94 -16.14
CA ALA A 24 16.22 3.33 -15.00
C ALA A 24 16.73 4.37 -13.99
N GLU A 25 17.15 5.55 -14.42
CA GLU A 25 17.60 6.61 -13.51
C GLU A 25 16.46 7.07 -12.59
N GLU A 26 15.25 7.26 -13.14
CA GLU A 26 14.07 7.59 -12.36
C GLU A 26 13.68 6.49 -11.38
N SER A 27 13.82 5.21 -11.80
CA SER A 27 13.59 4.07 -10.91
C SER A 27 14.62 4.00 -9.78
N LEU A 28 15.88 4.39 -10.07
CA LEU A 28 16.93 4.49 -9.06
C LEU A 28 16.75 5.68 -8.10
N ASP A 29 16.05 6.76 -8.51
CA ASP A 29 15.68 7.83 -7.59
C ASP A 29 14.73 7.31 -6.50
N GLU A 30 13.72 6.55 -6.89
CA GLU A 30 12.80 5.90 -5.95
C GLU A 30 13.52 4.85 -5.08
N LEU A 31 14.43 4.06 -5.67
CA LEU A 31 15.24 3.08 -4.94
C LEU A 31 16.15 3.77 -3.90
N ALA A 32 16.64 4.97 -4.19
CA ALA A 32 17.43 5.76 -3.25
C ALA A 32 16.59 6.23 -2.05
N GLU A 33 15.35 6.64 -2.28
CA GLU A 33 14.41 6.97 -1.20
C GLU A 33 14.07 5.74 -0.34
N LEU A 34 13.90 4.56 -0.96
CA LEU A 34 13.71 3.29 -0.24
C LEU A 34 14.94 2.96 0.61
N ALA A 35 16.14 3.05 0.04
CA ALA A 35 17.39 2.79 0.77
C ALA A 35 17.55 3.73 1.97
N SER A 36 17.28 5.02 1.80
CA SER A 36 17.27 6.01 2.88
C SER A 36 16.23 5.68 3.95
N THR A 37 15.03 5.24 3.55
CA THR A 37 13.96 4.83 4.47
C THR A 37 14.37 3.62 5.31
N ALA A 38 15.17 2.70 4.74
CA ALA A 38 15.74 1.56 5.44
C ALA A 38 16.99 1.91 6.29
N GLY A 39 17.42 3.18 6.30
CA GLY A 39 18.57 3.65 7.06
C GLY A 39 19.92 3.52 6.35
N ALA A 40 19.95 3.08 5.09
CA ALA A 40 21.16 2.98 4.30
C ALA A 40 21.54 4.33 3.64
N LYS A 41 22.83 4.53 3.44
CA LYS A 41 23.38 5.68 2.72
C LYS A 41 23.75 5.27 1.30
N VAL A 42 23.21 5.98 0.30
CA VAL A 42 23.55 5.75 -1.11
C VAL A 42 24.81 6.52 -1.43
N GLU A 43 25.87 5.79 -1.80
CA GLU A 43 27.17 6.37 -2.15
C GLU A 43 27.38 6.49 -3.66
N GLY A 44 26.63 5.72 -4.47
CA GLY A 44 26.73 5.79 -5.91
C GLY A 44 25.63 5.02 -6.62
N ARG A 45 25.61 5.19 -7.95
CA ARG A 45 24.65 4.53 -8.83
C ARG A 45 25.38 3.96 -10.04
N LEU A 46 24.87 2.85 -10.56
CA LEU A 46 25.38 2.21 -11.76
C LEU A 46 24.22 1.77 -12.64
N VAL A 47 24.12 2.33 -13.83
CA VAL A 47 23.12 1.94 -14.83
C VAL A 47 23.81 1.25 -16.01
N GLN A 48 23.22 0.18 -16.51
CA GLN A 48 23.61 -0.46 -17.73
C GLN A 48 22.46 -0.51 -18.73
N VAL A 49 22.66 0.03 -19.94
CA VAL A 49 21.70 -0.10 -21.03
C VAL A 49 21.91 -1.45 -21.71
N ARG A 50 20.85 -2.25 -21.86
CA ARG A 50 20.87 -3.57 -22.49
C ARG A 50 19.55 -3.89 -23.20
N GLU A 51 19.58 -4.87 -24.11
CA GLU A 51 18.36 -5.44 -24.68
C GLU A 51 17.56 -6.28 -23.66
N ALA A 52 18.28 -6.97 -22.75
CA ALA A 52 17.69 -7.77 -21.69
C ALA A 52 18.62 -7.89 -20.48
N ILE A 53 18.04 -8.09 -19.31
CA ILE A 53 18.75 -8.37 -18.06
C ILE A 53 19.64 -9.63 -18.22
N HIS A 54 20.90 -9.55 -17.75
CA HIS A 54 21.81 -10.70 -17.84
C HIS A 54 21.35 -11.84 -16.91
N PRO A 55 21.14 -13.07 -17.43
CA PRO A 55 20.53 -14.15 -16.65
C PRO A 55 21.39 -14.66 -15.48
N GLY A 56 22.72 -14.51 -15.56
CA GLY A 56 23.65 -15.05 -14.55
C GLY A 56 24.09 -14.03 -13.49
N THR A 57 24.20 -12.74 -13.84
CA THR A 57 24.80 -11.71 -12.96
C THR A 57 24.03 -10.40 -12.97
N TYR A 58 22.80 -10.36 -13.51
CA TYR A 58 21.95 -9.16 -13.61
C TYR A 58 22.51 -8.13 -14.60
N ILE A 59 23.80 -7.78 -14.50
CA ILE A 59 24.58 -6.90 -15.38
C ILE A 59 25.63 -7.70 -16.14
N GLY A 60 26.15 -7.17 -17.25
CA GLY A 60 27.19 -7.81 -18.05
C GLY A 60 28.56 -7.78 -17.36
N LYS A 61 29.49 -8.65 -17.82
CA LYS A 61 30.82 -8.83 -17.22
C LYS A 61 31.63 -7.53 -17.11
N GLY A 62 31.67 -6.70 -18.16
CA GLY A 62 32.41 -5.42 -18.12
C GLY A 62 31.84 -4.46 -17.08
N LYS A 63 30.49 -4.40 -16.99
CA LYS A 63 29.82 -3.54 -15.99
C LYS A 63 29.97 -4.07 -14.57
N LEU A 64 30.13 -5.39 -14.41
CA LEU A 64 30.42 -6.03 -13.14
C LEU A 64 31.80 -5.63 -12.60
N GLU A 65 32.82 -5.54 -13.46
CA GLU A 65 34.17 -5.07 -13.07
C GLU A 65 34.13 -3.56 -12.68
N GLU A 66 33.35 -2.74 -13.41
CA GLU A 66 33.12 -1.34 -13.06
C GLU A 66 32.46 -1.22 -11.69
N LEU A 67 31.45 -2.07 -11.41
CA LEU A 67 30.77 -2.11 -10.10
C LEU A 67 31.75 -2.46 -8.96
N LYS A 68 32.64 -3.43 -9.16
CA LYS A 68 33.66 -3.79 -8.17
C LYS A 68 34.57 -2.62 -7.83
N ILE A 69 35.00 -1.89 -8.86
CA ILE A 69 35.84 -0.68 -8.68
C ILE A 69 35.07 0.38 -7.89
N LEU A 70 33.80 0.60 -8.24
CA LEU A 70 32.94 1.59 -7.59
C LEU A 70 32.70 1.24 -6.11
N VAL A 71 32.38 -0.03 -5.79
CA VAL A 71 32.19 -0.49 -4.41
C VAL A 71 33.43 -0.25 -3.56
N ARG A 72 34.62 -0.55 -4.08
CA ARG A 72 35.89 -0.30 -3.38
C ARG A 72 36.19 1.18 -3.24
N ALA A 73 35.97 2.00 -4.28
CA ALA A 73 36.23 3.42 -4.29
C ALA A 73 35.33 4.19 -3.27
N CYS A 74 34.09 3.76 -3.14
CA CYS A 74 33.11 4.34 -2.21
C CYS A 74 33.13 3.69 -0.83
N ASP A 75 33.95 2.67 -0.61
CA ASP A 75 33.97 1.85 0.60
C ASP A 75 32.54 1.38 0.96
N ALA A 76 31.80 0.92 -0.04
CA ALA A 76 30.42 0.50 0.11
C ALA A 76 30.34 -0.89 0.74
N THR A 77 29.42 -1.06 1.70
CA THR A 77 29.17 -2.32 2.42
C THR A 77 28.26 -3.28 1.64
N GLY A 78 27.52 -2.77 0.65
CA GLY A 78 26.59 -3.55 -0.15
C GLY A 78 26.17 -2.90 -1.45
N ILE A 79 25.44 -3.69 -2.23
CA ILE A 79 24.77 -3.24 -3.46
C ILE A 79 23.28 -3.53 -3.37
N ILE A 80 22.46 -2.71 -4.02
CA ILE A 80 21.01 -2.92 -4.14
C ILE A 80 20.63 -2.87 -5.62
N SER A 81 20.06 -3.96 -6.13
CA SER A 81 19.51 -4.00 -7.49
C SER A 81 18.08 -3.44 -7.54
N ASP A 82 17.76 -2.74 -8.61
CA ASP A 82 16.44 -2.13 -8.84
C ASP A 82 15.35 -3.15 -9.17
N ASP A 83 15.75 -4.31 -9.67
CA ASP A 83 14.84 -5.41 -9.98
C ASP A 83 15.06 -6.57 -9.03
N GLU A 84 14.03 -7.43 -8.89
CA GLU A 84 14.14 -8.65 -8.11
C GLU A 84 15.14 -9.61 -8.75
N LEU A 85 16.13 -10.06 -7.97
CA LEU A 85 17.18 -10.98 -8.46
C LEU A 85 16.70 -12.43 -8.42
N SER A 86 16.92 -13.17 -9.49
CA SER A 86 16.79 -14.62 -9.47
C SER A 86 17.85 -15.25 -8.58
N SER A 87 17.63 -16.50 -8.13
CA SER A 87 18.62 -17.25 -7.34
C SER A 87 19.95 -17.41 -8.06
N ILE A 88 19.95 -17.48 -9.39
CA ILE A 88 21.16 -17.61 -10.21
C ILE A 88 21.92 -16.29 -10.24
N GLN A 89 21.22 -15.17 -10.41
CA GLN A 89 21.82 -13.84 -10.41
C GLN A 89 22.39 -13.49 -9.03
N LEU A 90 21.63 -13.77 -7.96
CA LEU A 90 22.11 -13.56 -6.60
C LEU A 90 23.39 -14.34 -6.31
N LYS A 91 23.45 -15.62 -6.76
CA LYS A 91 24.64 -16.45 -6.63
C LYS A 91 25.80 -15.89 -7.47
N GLY A 92 25.55 -15.55 -8.75
CA GLY A 92 26.57 -15.03 -9.65
C GLY A 92 27.16 -13.69 -9.18
N LEU A 93 26.32 -12.80 -8.63
CA LEU A 93 26.78 -11.58 -7.99
C LEU A 93 27.55 -11.88 -6.69
N GLY A 94 27.05 -12.79 -5.84
CA GLY A 94 27.69 -13.17 -4.59
C GLY A 94 29.08 -13.81 -4.77
N GLU A 95 29.27 -14.58 -5.86
CA GLU A 95 30.59 -15.14 -6.21
C GLU A 95 31.55 -14.06 -6.78
N ALA A 96 30.99 -13.03 -7.39
CA ALA A 96 31.77 -11.95 -8.01
C ALA A 96 32.09 -10.79 -7.07
N MET A 97 31.25 -10.54 -6.05
CA MET A 97 31.33 -9.40 -5.16
C MET A 97 31.60 -9.84 -3.72
N GLU A 98 32.45 -9.12 -3.01
CA GLU A 98 32.78 -9.36 -1.60
C GLU A 98 31.97 -8.44 -0.67
N CYS A 99 30.69 -8.18 -1.01
CA CYS A 99 29.82 -7.30 -0.25
C CYS A 99 28.40 -7.86 -0.14
N LYS A 100 27.57 -7.26 0.72
CA LYS A 100 26.16 -7.63 0.85
C LYS A 100 25.40 -7.34 -0.46
N ILE A 101 24.57 -8.27 -0.89
CA ILE A 101 23.74 -8.11 -2.10
C ILE A 101 22.30 -8.14 -1.69
N MET A 102 21.60 -7.08 -2.02
CA MET A 102 20.18 -6.93 -1.81
C MET A 102 19.48 -6.61 -3.13
N ASP A 103 18.20 -6.84 -3.19
CA ASP A 103 17.35 -6.36 -4.26
C ASP A 103 16.22 -5.49 -3.70
N ARG A 104 15.50 -4.82 -4.60
CA ARG A 104 14.37 -3.96 -4.26
C ARG A 104 13.35 -4.67 -3.38
N THR A 105 13.08 -5.94 -3.64
CA THR A 105 12.13 -6.75 -2.88
C THR A 105 12.55 -6.93 -1.43
N LEU A 106 13.81 -7.29 -1.20
CA LEU A 106 14.35 -7.46 0.16
C LEU A 106 14.33 -6.14 0.91
N LEU A 107 14.70 -5.04 0.25
CA LEU A 107 14.69 -3.70 0.85
C LEU A 107 13.28 -3.29 1.30
N ILE A 108 12.26 -3.50 0.46
CA ILE A 108 10.86 -3.23 0.82
C ILE A 108 10.43 -4.11 2.01
N LEU A 109 10.82 -5.38 2.04
CA LEU A 109 10.53 -6.28 3.15
C LEU A 109 11.17 -5.83 4.47
N ASP A 110 12.38 -5.30 4.42
CA ASP A 110 13.08 -4.77 5.60
C ASP A 110 12.38 -3.51 6.13
N ILE A 111 11.95 -2.61 5.24
CA ILE A 111 11.15 -1.44 5.63
C ILE A 111 9.84 -1.88 6.29
N PHE A 112 9.15 -2.86 5.71
CA PHE A 112 7.90 -3.37 6.26
C PHE A 112 8.11 -4.05 7.62
N ALA A 113 9.22 -4.79 7.80
CA ALA A 113 9.55 -5.41 9.08
C ALA A 113 9.76 -4.38 10.19
N ALA A 114 10.39 -3.26 9.85
CA ALA A 114 10.59 -2.15 10.80
C ALA A 114 9.29 -1.40 11.13
N ARG A 115 8.30 -1.37 10.21
CA ARG A 115 7.06 -0.61 10.35
C ARG A 115 5.86 -1.42 10.86
N ALA A 116 5.92 -2.75 10.85
CA ALA A 116 4.84 -3.62 11.30
C ALA A 116 4.63 -3.52 12.82
N VAL A 117 3.54 -2.91 13.24
CA VAL A 117 3.17 -2.76 14.66
C VAL A 117 2.12 -3.80 15.06
N SER A 118 1.09 -3.99 14.23
CA SER A 118 0.00 -4.91 14.49
C SER A 118 0.46 -6.38 14.43
N SER A 119 -0.24 -7.26 15.15
CA SER A 119 0.00 -8.71 15.08
C SER A 119 -0.19 -9.23 13.64
N GLU A 120 -1.20 -8.71 12.94
CA GLU A 120 -1.46 -9.07 11.54
C GLU A 120 -0.35 -8.61 10.60
N GLY A 121 0.08 -7.34 10.69
CA GLY A 121 1.18 -6.82 9.90
C GLY A 121 2.47 -7.63 10.11
N LYS A 122 2.79 -8.02 11.34
CA LYS A 122 3.94 -8.88 11.65
C LYS A 122 3.85 -10.25 11.00
N ILE A 123 2.66 -10.90 11.06
CA ILE A 123 2.41 -12.20 10.42
C ILE A 123 2.57 -12.07 8.89
N GLN A 124 2.03 -11.01 8.29
CA GLN A 124 2.13 -10.76 6.86
C GLN A 124 3.56 -10.55 6.40
N VAL A 125 4.33 -9.74 7.12
CA VAL A 125 5.74 -9.48 6.82
C VAL A 125 6.56 -10.76 6.96
N GLU A 126 6.40 -11.52 8.07
CA GLU A 126 7.10 -12.80 8.26
C GLU A 126 6.77 -13.79 7.14
N LEU A 127 5.49 -13.88 6.75
CA LEU A 127 5.05 -14.72 5.65
C LEU A 127 5.71 -14.33 4.31
N ALA A 128 5.78 -13.03 4.02
CA ALA A 128 6.41 -12.51 2.80
C ALA A 128 7.92 -12.78 2.79
N GLN A 129 8.61 -12.53 3.91
CA GLN A 129 10.04 -12.83 4.05
C GLN A 129 10.34 -14.32 3.88
N LEU A 130 9.52 -15.21 4.44
CA LEU A 130 9.70 -16.65 4.29
C LEU A 130 9.41 -17.12 2.87
N LYS A 131 8.41 -16.58 2.18
CA LYS A 131 8.15 -16.86 0.76
C LYS A 131 9.34 -16.42 -0.11
N TYR A 132 9.86 -15.21 0.12
CA TYR A 132 11.04 -14.69 -0.55
C TYR A 132 12.26 -15.58 -0.34
N ARG A 133 12.54 -15.99 0.91
CA ARG A 133 13.63 -16.93 1.22
C ARG A 133 13.44 -18.30 0.57
N ALA A 134 12.21 -18.83 0.58
CA ALA A 134 11.87 -20.11 -0.02
C ALA A 134 12.14 -20.14 -1.54
N SER A 135 11.80 -19.07 -2.26
CA SER A 135 12.06 -18.95 -3.71
C SER A 135 13.56 -19.00 -4.01
N ARG A 136 14.38 -18.39 -3.16
CA ARG A 136 15.85 -18.35 -3.35
C ARG A 136 16.55 -19.66 -2.99
N LEU A 137 16.08 -20.37 -1.98
CA LEU A 137 16.60 -21.69 -1.66
C LEU A 137 16.32 -22.72 -2.76
N SER A 138 15.29 -22.52 -3.57
CA SER A 138 14.93 -23.44 -4.65
C SER A 138 15.97 -23.46 -5.79
N GLY A 139 16.65 -22.35 -6.07
CA GLY A 139 17.70 -22.26 -7.09
C GLY A 139 19.05 -22.85 -6.68
N LEU A 140 19.35 -22.88 -5.38
CA LEU A 140 20.63 -23.38 -4.87
C LEU A 140 20.76 -24.91 -4.90
N GLY A 141 19.65 -25.65 -4.82
CA GLY A 141 19.67 -27.12 -4.81
C GLY A 141 20.12 -27.78 -6.12
N THR A 142 19.77 -27.17 -7.27
CA THR A 142 20.16 -27.70 -8.60
C THR A 142 21.64 -27.46 -8.94
N SER A 143 22.29 -26.48 -8.32
CA SER A 143 23.72 -26.22 -8.52
C SER A 143 24.60 -27.11 -7.63
N LEU A 144 24.14 -27.47 -6.44
CA LEU A 144 24.84 -28.37 -5.53
C LEU A 144 24.76 -29.85 -5.99
N SER A 145 23.66 -30.25 -6.63
CA SER A 145 23.50 -31.59 -7.18
C SER A 145 24.36 -31.86 -8.42
N ARG A 146 24.84 -30.83 -9.14
CA ARG A 146 25.77 -30.94 -10.27
C ARG A 146 27.22 -31.14 -9.81
N LEU A 147 27.58 -30.83 -8.57
CA LEU A 147 28.96 -30.98 -8.03
C LEU A 147 29.20 -32.31 -7.29
N GLY A 148 28.12 -33.06 -7.01
CA GLY A 148 28.22 -34.38 -6.34
C GLY A 148 27.94 -35.51 -7.30
N GLY A 149 28.97 -36.02 -7.98
CA GLY A 149 28.88 -37.20 -8.86
C GLY A 149 28.65 -38.48 -8.08
N GLY A 150 27.42 -39.03 -8.12
CA GLY A 150 27.12 -40.34 -7.58
C GLY A 150 25.63 -40.59 -7.44
N ILE A 151 25.13 -41.68 -8.05
CA ILE A 151 23.74 -42.12 -7.89
C ILE A 151 23.54 -42.57 -6.45
N GLY A 152 22.75 -41.82 -5.64
CA GLY A 152 22.30 -42.25 -4.31
C GLY A 152 22.95 -41.58 -3.08
N THR A 153 23.94 -40.70 -3.21
CA THR A 153 24.57 -40.01 -2.07
C THR A 153 24.18 -38.55 -2.00
N ARG A 154 23.15 -38.24 -1.20
CA ARG A 154 22.85 -36.86 -0.79
C ARG A 154 23.94 -36.37 0.16
N GLY A 155 24.69 -35.35 -0.22
CA GLY A 155 25.69 -34.71 0.62
C GLY A 155 25.12 -34.06 1.88
N PRO A 156 25.94 -33.80 2.93
CA PRO A 156 25.49 -33.15 4.17
C PRO A 156 24.84 -31.79 3.94
N GLY A 157 25.27 -31.03 2.90
CA GLY A 157 24.68 -29.75 2.49
C GLY A 157 23.28 -29.88 1.90
N GLU A 158 23.02 -30.93 1.11
CA GLU A 158 21.70 -31.19 0.55
C GLU A 158 20.68 -31.53 1.64
N LYS A 159 21.07 -32.34 2.66
CA LYS A 159 20.22 -32.66 3.81
C LYS A 159 19.88 -31.41 4.62
N LYS A 160 20.83 -30.51 4.82
CA LYS A 160 20.61 -29.24 5.53
C LYS A 160 19.63 -28.34 4.77
N LEU A 161 19.83 -28.14 3.47
CA LEU A 161 18.93 -27.38 2.62
C LEU A 161 17.50 -27.95 2.57
N GLU A 162 17.38 -29.28 2.53
CA GLU A 162 16.06 -29.94 2.55
C GLU A 162 15.36 -29.75 3.91
N THR A 163 16.11 -29.81 5.00
CA THR A 163 15.60 -29.53 6.35
C THR A 163 15.14 -28.07 6.46
N ASP A 164 15.95 -27.11 6.03
CA ASP A 164 15.63 -25.68 6.05
C ASP A 164 14.39 -25.39 5.20
N ARG A 165 14.29 -25.97 4.01
CA ARG A 165 13.08 -25.86 3.17
C ARG A 165 11.85 -26.42 3.86
N ARG A 166 11.96 -27.55 4.53
CA ARG A 166 10.84 -28.16 5.25
C ARG A 166 10.39 -27.25 6.40
N LEU A 167 11.33 -26.73 7.19
CA LEU A 167 11.03 -25.81 8.28
C LEU A 167 10.33 -24.55 7.78
N ILE A 168 10.84 -23.93 6.72
CA ILE A 168 10.25 -22.74 6.10
C ILE A 168 8.82 -23.04 5.60
N ARG A 169 8.60 -24.17 4.90
CA ARG A 169 7.27 -24.56 4.43
C ARG A 169 6.28 -24.79 5.56
N THR A 170 6.73 -25.44 6.63
CA THR A 170 5.91 -25.66 7.83
C THR A 170 5.51 -24.33 8.45
N ARG A 171 6.46 -23.39 8.61
CA ARG A 171 6.18 -22.07 9.17
C ARG A 171 5.25 -21.25 8.27
N ILE A 172 5.45 -21.27 6.94
CA ILE A 172 4.53 -20.65 5.97
C ILE A 172 3.11 -21.19 6.13
N THR A 173 2.95 -22.50 6.30
CA THR A 173 1.62 -23.12 6.47
C THR A 173 0.97 -22.68 7.78
N GLN A 174 1.74 -22.59 8.85
CA GLN A 174 1.28 -22.10 10.14
C GLN A 174 0.82 -20.64 10.06
N LEU A 175 1.66 -19.74 9.50
CA LEU A 175 1.34 -18.32 9.36
C LEU A 175 0.11 -18.07 8.47
N LYS A 176 -0.06 -18.86 7.41
CA LYS A 176 -1.28 -18.78 6.58
C LYS A 176 -2.55 -19.11 7.38
N ARG A 177 -2.46 -20.09 8.30
CA ARG A 177 -3.59 -20.44 9.15
C ARG A 177 -3.87 -19.31 10.16
N GLU A 178 -2.84 -18.78 10.82
CA GLU A 178 -2.97 -17.65 11.73
C GLU A 178 -3.58 -16.43 11.03
N LEU A 179 -3.17 -16.14 9.80
CA LEU A 179 -3.71 -15.05 8.98
C LEU A 179 -5.19 -15.27 8.62
N GLU A 180 -5.58 -16.51 8.33
CA GLU A 180 -6.97 -16.83 8.03
C GLU A 180 -7.88 -16.65 9.26
N GLU A 181 -7.41 -17.00 10.46
CA GLU A 181 -8.13 -16.75 11.72
C GLU A 181 -8.36 -15.23 11.95
N VAL A 182 -7.32 -14.41 11.70
CA VAL A 182 -7.42 -12.94 11.78
C VAL A 182 -8.42 -12.41 10.75
N ARG A 183 -8.40 -12.95 9.53
CA ARG A 183 -9.34 -12.57 8.46
C ARG A 183 -10.79 -12.84 8.83
N GLN A 184 -11.07 -14.03 9.35
CA GLN A 184 -12.43 -14.38 9.82
C GLN A 184 -12.92 -13.43 10.91
N HIS A 185 -12.05 -13.07 11.86
CA HIS A 185 -12.40 -12.10 12.90
C HIS A 185 -12.72 -10.72 12.29
N ARG A 186 -11.96 -10.26 11.29
CA ARG A 186 -12.26 -9.02 10.56
C ARG A 186 -13.58 -9.07 9.83
N GLU A 187 -13.92 -10.19 9.19
CA GLU A 187 -15.21 -10.34 8.51
C GLU A 187 -16.38 -10.18 9.48
N LEU A 188 -16.29 -10.74 10.67
CA LEU A 188 -17.31 -10.56 11.73
C LEU A 188 -17.42 -9.09 12.16
N LEU A 189 -16.31 -8.40 12.33
CA LEU A 189 -16.31 -6.96 12.66
C LEU A 189 -16.89 -6.11 11.51
N ARG A 190 -16.62 -6.49 10.26
CA ARG A 190 -17.19 -5.82 9.06
C ARG A 190 -18.70 -6.04 8.96
N GLU A 191 -19.19 -7.23 9.24
CA GLU A 191 -20.64 -7.48 9.30
C GLU A 191 -21.32 -6.63 10.38
N GLY A 192 -20.67 -6.46 11.53
CA GLY A 192 -21.12 -5.52 12.57
C GLY A 192 -21.19 -4.07 12.06
N ARG A 193 -20.17 -3.61 11.32
CA ARG A 193 -20.14 -2.27 10.69
C ARG A 193 -21.19 -2.10 9.60
N LYS A 194 -21.42 -3.11 8.77
CA LYS A 194 -22.51 -3.09 7.78
C LYS A 194 -23.89 -2.90 8.43
N ARG A 195 -24.08 -3.36 9.67
CA ARG A 195 -25.31 -3.10 10.44
C ARG A 195 -25.42 -1.65 10.91
N SER A 196 -24.31 -0.99 11.22
CA SER A 196 -24.31 0.42 11.60
C SER A 196 -24.47 1.38 10.42
N LYS A 197 -24.36 0.89 9.17
CA LYS A 197 -24.57 1.62 7.91
C LYS A 197 -23.76 2.91 7.75
N ILE A 198 -22.65 3.05 8.48
CA ILE A 198 -21.72 4.17 8.30
C ILE A 198 -20.86 3.84 7.06
N PRO A 199 -20.89 4.66 6.00
CA PRO A 199 -20.09 4.45 4.81
C PRO A 199 -18.60 4.54 5.11
N VAL A 200 -17.80 3.84 4.29
CA VAL A 200 -16.35 3.81 4.40
C VAL A 200 -15.74 4.41 3.13
N ALA A 201 -14.81 5.35 3.29
CA ALA A 201 -13.97 5.83 2.21
C ALA A 201 -12.53 5.41 2.44
N ALA A 202 -11.91 4.77 1.45
CA ALA A 202 -10.52 4.34 1.51
C ALA A 202 -9.61 5.36 0.83
N LEU A 203 -8.58 5.81 1.55
CA LEU A 203 -7.50 6.62 1.01
C LEU A 203 -6.52 5.68 0.30
N VAL A 204 -6.41 5.80 -1.02
CA VAL A 204 -5.46 5.05 -1.83
C VAL A 204 -4.54 6.02 -2.56
N GLY A 205 -3.36 5.59 -2.94
CA GLY A 205 -2.40 6.43 -3.65
C GLY A 205 -0.98 5.94 -3.48
N TYR A 206 -0.10 6.54 -4.24
CA TYR A 206 1.33 6.21 -4.22
C TYR A 206 1.95 6.47 -2.85
N THR A 207 3.10 5.84 -2.56
CA THR A 207 3.88 6.16 -1.34
C THR A 207 4.19 7.66 -1.31
N SER A 208 4.22 8.25 -0.12
CA SER A 208 4.48 9.68 0.10
C SER A 208 3.53 10.66 -0.62
N ALA A 209 2.42 10.22 -1.23
CA ALA A 209 1.41 11.12 -1.81
C ALA A 209 0.68 11.99 -0.76
N GLY A 210 0.82 11.66 0.53
CA GLY A 210 0.26 12.42 1.64
C GLY A 210 -1.06 11.88 2.18
N LYS A 211 -1.32 10.57 2.04
CA LYS A 211 -2.54 9.90 2.55
C LYS A 211 -2.76 10.09 4.04
N SER A 212 -1.76 9.74 4.86
CA SER A 212 -1.83 9.87 6.32
C SER A 212 -1.89 11.32 6.76
N SER A 213 -1.20 12.24 6.08
CA SER A 213 -1.31 13.68 6.32
C SER A 213 -2.71 14.19 6.03
N LEU A 214 -3.34 13.70 4.95
CA LEU A 214 -4.69 14.07 4.58
C LEU A 214 -5.71 13.53 5.60
N LEU A 215 -5.54 12.28 6.06
CA LEU A 215 -6.37 11.72 7.12
C LEU A 215 -6.30 12.56 8.40
N ASN A 216 -5.08 12.94 8.82
CA ASN A 216 -4.89 13.80 9.99
C ASN A 216 -5.57 15.17 9.81
N ALA A 217 -5.39 15.82 8.66
CA ALA A 217 -5.97 17.13 8.37
C ALA A 217 -7.52 17.11 8.35
N LEU A 218 -8.12 16.00 7.90
CA LEU A 218 -9.57 15.84 7.84
C LEU A 218 -10.18 15.51 9.21
N THR A 219 -9.49 14.71 10.04
CA THR A 219 -10.05 14.16 11.28
C THR A 219 -9.51 14.80 12.55
N GLY A 220 -8.52 15.69 12.43
CA GLY A 220 -7.84 16.30 13.60
C GLY A 220 -7.03 15.29 14.42
N SER A 221 -6.68 14.12 13.84
CA SER A 221 -5.89 13.09 14.51
C SER A 221 -4.40 13.31 14.33
N GLU A 222 -3.59 12.84 15.27
CA GLU A 222 -2.12 12.89 15.21
C GLU A 222 -1.54 11.50 14.89
N ILE A 223 -1.80 11.00 13.68
CA ILE A 223 -1.12 9.81 13.21
C ILE A 223 0.27 10.23 12.71
N LEU A 224 1.30 9.42 12.98
CA LEU A 224 2.64 9.66 12.47
C LEU A 224 2.61 9.75 10.94
N ALA A 225 2.59 10.97 10.43
CA ALA A 225 2.73 11.27 9.02
C ALA A 225 4.22 11.60 8.76
N ASP A 226 5.00 10.55 8.53
CA ASP A 226 6.43 10.69 8.21
C ASP A 226 6.61 10.93 6.71
N ALA A 227 7.62 11.73 6.35
CA ALA A 227 7.98 11.96 4.96
C ALA A 227 8.62 10.72 4.29
N MET A 228 8.93 9.70 5.06
CA MET A 228 9.52 8.44 4.60
C MET A 228 8.51 7.57 3.86
N LEU A 229 8.99 6.78 2.89
CA LEU A 229 8.18 5.80 2.16
C LEU A 229 7.57 4.76 3.12
N PHE A 230 6.35 4.31 2.83
CA PHE A 230 5.61 3.32 3.64
C PHE A 230 5.45 3.72 5.11
N SER A 231 5.12 5.00 5.38
CA SER A 231 4.81 5.46 6.73
C SER A 231 3.64 4.71 7.38
N THR A 232 2.70 4.22 6.58
CA THR A 232 1.55 3.43 7.02
C THR A 232 1.64 2.02 6.42
N LEU A 233 1.80 1.01 7.28
CA LEU A 233 1.70 -0.41 6.92
C LEU A 233 0.39 -1.02 7.43
N ASP A 234 0.00 -0.67 8.65
CA ASP A 234 -1.24 -1.10 9.27
C ASP A 234 -2.37 -0.11 8.95
N THR A 235 -3.52 -0.61 8.53
CA THR A 235 -4.67 0.24 8.20
C THR A 235 -5.19 0.97 9.44
N THR A 236 -5.40 2.26 9.32
CA THR A 236 -5.97 3.09 10.39
C THR A 236 -7.30 3.66 9.91
N THR A 237 -8.37 3.45 10.70
CA THR A 237 -9.71 3.98 10.41
C THR A 237 -10.07 5.06 11.41
N ARG A 238 -10.63 6.17 10.92
CA ARG A 238 -11.10 7.30 11.72
C ARG A 238 -12.47 7.75 11.25
N SER A 239 -13.31 8.24 12.17
CA SER A 239 -14.58 8.87 11.84
C SER A 239 -14.37 10.32 11.43
N LEU A 240 -15.08 10.75 10.40
CA LEU A 240 -15.16 12.12 9.94
C LEU A 240 -16.64 12.55 9.95
N THR A 241 -16.94 13.63 10.65
CA THR A 241 -18.26 14.26 10.60
C THR A 241 -18.29 15.24 9.41
N LEU A 242 -19.25 15.07 8.53
CA LEU A 242 -19.46 15.92 7.36
C LEU A 242 -20.29 17.17 7.72
N PRO A 243 -20.32 18.22 6.86
CA PRO A 243 -21.03 19.47 7.15
C PRO A 243 -22.52 19.31 7.39
N ASP A 244 -23.13 18.26 6.86
CA ASP A 244 -24.55 17.92 7.04
C ASP A 244 -24.81 17.05 8.29
N GLY A 245 -23.80 16.83 9.14
CA GLY A 245 -23.87 16.03 10.36
C GLY A 245 -23.79 14.52 10.16
N GLN A 246 -23.65 14.03 8.93
CA GLN A 246 -23.43 12.61 8.65
C GLN A 246 -22.01 12.19 9.03
N GLU A 247 -21.85 10.93 9.40
CA GLU A 247 -20.55 10.33 9.67
C GLU A 247 -20.09 9.44 8.50
N ILE A 248 -18.81 9.51 8.19
CA ILE A 248 -18.11 8.61 7.25
C ILE A 248 -16.83 8.12 7.90
N LEU A 249 -16.50 6.85 7.69
CA LEU A 249 -15.22 6.29 8.12
C LEU A 249 -14.17 6.48 7.04
N LEU A 250 -13.06 7.11 7.39
CA LEU A 250 -11.90 7.22 6.52
C LEU A 250 -10.87 6.16 6.92
N THR A 251 -10.43 5.35 5.96
CA THR A 251 -9.42 4.31 6.19
C THR A 251 -8.17 4.63 5.38
N ASP A 252 -7.03 4.83 6.06
CA ASP A 252 -5.72 4.93 5.42
C ASP A 252 -5.23 3.54 5.02
N THR A 253 -4.65 3.43 3.84
CA THR A 253 -4.12 2.18 3.29
C THR A 253 -2.62 2.26 3.05
N VAL A 254 -1.99 1.11 2.86
CA VAL A 254 -0.58 1.03 2.46
C VAL A 254 -0.38 1.76 1.13
N GLY A 255 0.68 2.56 1.03
CA GLY A 255 1.03 3.23 -0.22
C GLY A 255 1.48 2.26 -1.30
N PHE A 256 1.03 2.51 -2.54
CA PHE A 256 1.52 1.77 -3.70
C PHE A 256 2.90 2.25 -4.12
N ILE A 257 3.64 1.40 -4.78
CA ILE A 257 4.97 1.69 -5.30
C ILE A 257 5.18 0.95 -6.63
N ASN A 258 6.04 1.47 -7.47
CA ASN A 258 6.40 0.81 -8.72
C ASN A 258 7.16 -0.50 -8.46
N LYS A 259 7.04 -1.47 -9.37
CA LYS A 259 7.68 -2.79 -9.26
C LYS A 259 7.40 -3.52 -7.93
N LEU A 260 6.17 -3.36 -7.37
CA LEU A 260 5.78 -4.10 -6.17
C LEU A 260 5.69 -5.60 -6.52
N PRO A 261 6.48 -6.47 -5.86
CA PRO A 261 6.47 -7.89 -6.18
C PRO A 261 5.11 -8.54 -5.90
N HIS A 262 4.63 -9.41 -6.80
CA HIS A 262 3.32 -10.07 -6.66
C HIS A 262 3.14 -10.84 -5.34
N HIS A 263 4.22 -11.46 -4.84
CA HIS A 263 4.15 -12.16 -3.55
C HIS A 263 3.97 -11.23 -2.35
N LEU A 264 4.36 -9.94 -2.48
CA LEU A 264 4.06 -8.91 -1.48
C LEU A 264 2.61 -8.46 -1.59
N ILE A 265 2.07 -8.28 -2.80
CA ILE A 265 0.64 -8.00 -3.01
C ILE A 265 -0.21 -9.08 -2.32
N ASP A 266 0.14 -10.35 -2.49
CA ASP A 266 -0.53 -11.48 -1.82
C ASP A 266 -0.42 -11.42 -0.29
N ALA A 267 0.74 -11.04 0.25
CA ALA A 267 0.96 -10.97 1.68
C ALA A 267 0.17 -9.82 2.31
N PHE A 268 0.10 -8.66 1.65
CA PHE A 268 -0.62 -7.46 2.10
C PHE A 268 -2.02 -7.33 1.52
N ARG A 269 -2.51 -8.39 0.87
CA ARG A 269 -3.83 -8.40 0.24
C ARG A 269 -4.93 -7.96 1.21
N SER A 270 -4.88 -8.38 2.47
CA SER A 270 -5.90 -8.03 3.46
C SER A 270 -5.91 -6.55 3.83
N THR A 271 -4.76 -5.87 3.83
CA THR A 271 -4.67 -4.42 4.05
C THR A 271 -5.09 -3.64 2.81
N LEU A 272 -4.74 -4.13 1.62
CA LEU A 272 -5.13 -3.54 0.34
C LEU A 272 -6.61 -3.81 0.02
N GLU A 273 -7.18 -4.91 0.50
CA GLU A 273 -8.60 -5.25 0.35
C GLU A 273 -9.53 -4.26 1.05
N GLU A 274 -9.05 -3.41 1.99
CA GLU A 274 -9.89 -2.34 2.56
C GLU A 274 -10.42 -1.40 1.47
N ALA A 275 -9.66 -1.13 0.40
CA ALA A 275 -10.15 -0.40 -0.76
C ALA A 275 -11.30 -1.11 -1.48
N ARG A 276 -11.29 -2.45 -1.52
CA ARG A 276 -12.36 -3.25 -2.13
C ARG A 276 -13.67 -3.18 -1.34
N TYR A 277 -13.59 -3.10 -0.01
CA TYR A 277 -14.75 -3.06 0.87
C TYR A 277 -15.26 -1.65 1.15
N ALA A 278 -14.50 -0.62 0.77
CA ALA A 278 -14.93 0.76 0.88
C ALA A 278 -16.09 1.07 -0.09
N ASP A 279 -16.92 2.04 0.29
CA ASP A 279 -18.00 2.58 -0.56
C ASP A 279 -17.46 3.64 -1.53
N TYR A 280 -16.45 4.38 -1.11
CA TYR A 280 -15.79 5.45 -1.87
C TYR A 280 -14.28 5.27 -1.89
N ILE A 281 -13.63 5.69 -2.97
CA ILE A 281 -12.18 5.71 -3.11
C ILE A 281 -11.70 7.16 -3.19
N LEU A 282 -10.79 7.52 -2.30
CA LEU A 282 -10.08 8.80 -2.29
C LEU A 282 -8.67 8.56 -2.84
N HIS A 283 -8.48 8.78 -4.14
CA HIS A 283 -7.19 8.60 -4.81
C HIS A 283 -6.32 9.83 -4.59
N VAL A 284 -5.35 9.73 -3.69
CA VAL A 284 -4.42 10.82 -3.33
C VAL A 284 -3.22 10.82 -4.27
N VAL A 285 -2.98 11.94 -4.94
CA VAL A 285 -1.94 12.13 -5.96
C VAL A 285 -1.03 13.27 -5.55
N ASP A 286 0.29 13.06 -5.61
CA ASP A 286 1.28 14.13 -5.41
C ASP A 286 1.49 14.92 -6.69
N THR A 287 0.92 16.12 -6.77
CA THR A 287 1.03 17.00 -7.95
C THR A 287 2.42 17.64 -8.10
N SER A 288 3.23 17.60 -7.06
CA SER A 288 4.60 18.12 -7.12
C SER A 288 5.60 17.12 -7.71
N ASN A 289 5.19 15.86 -7.93
CA ASN A 289 6.05 14.82 -8.46
C ASN A 289 6.02 14.84 -10.01
N PRO A 290 7.19 14.92 -10.69
CA PRO A 290 7.23 14.88 -12.16
C PRO A 290 6.65 13.59 -12.77
N GLN A 291 6.64 12.49 -12.03
CA GLN A 291 6.12 11.19 -12.45
C GLN A 291 4.65 10.96 -12.04
N MET A 292 3.91 12.03 -11.77
CA MET A 292 2.53 11.98 -11.29
C MET A 292 1.66 11.02 -12.14
N GLU A 293 1.72 11.13 -13.45
CA GLU A 293 0.89 10.30 -14.36
C GLU A 293 1.24 8.81 -14.27
N LEU A 294 2.55 8.47 -14.19
CA LEU A 294 3.01 7.11 -14.00
C LEU A 294 2.53 6.56 -12.65
N GLN A 295 2.66 7.35 -11.58
CA GLN A 295 2.19 6.96 -10.25
C GLN A 295 0.68 6.73 -10.23
N MET A 296 -0.10 7.59 -10.88
CA MET A 296 -1.54 7.39 -11.04
C MET A 296 -1.86 6.09 -11.78
N GLN A 297 -1.11 5.78 -12.85
CA GLN A 297 -1.28 4.54 -13.60
C GLN A 297 -1.03 3.31 -12.73
N VAL A 298 0.06 3.28 -11.96
CA VAL A 298 0.40 2.19 -11.03
C VAL A 298 -0.73 1.96 -10.01
N VAL A 299 -1.32 3.04 -9.48
CA VAL A 299 -2.44 2.94 -8.53
C VAL A 299 -3.66 2.31 -9.20
N TYR A 300 -4.06 2.77 -10.38
CA TYR A 300 -5.22 2.22 -11.09
C TYR A 300 -5.02 0.76 -11.51
N ASP A 301 -3.81 0.39 -11.95
CA ASP A 301 -3.50 -1.00 -12.30
C ASP A 301 -3.59 -1.91 -11.06
N THR A 302 -3.09 -1.46 -9.92
CA THR A 302 -3.20 -2.20 -8.66
C THR A 302 -4.67 -2.30 -8.19
N LEU A 303 -5.47 -1.23 -8.29
CA LEU A 303 -6.90 -1.28 -7.96
C LEU A 303 -7.64 -2.31 -8.85
N ARG A 304 -7.27 -2.40 -10.13
CA ARG A 304 -7.82 -3.39 -11.06
C ARG A 304 -7.44 -4.82 -10.67
N GLU A 305 -6.17 -5.07 -10.30
CA GLU A 305 -5.72 -6.37 -9.78
C GLU A 305 -6.45 -6.78 -8.50
N LEU A 306 -6.76 -5.82 -7.63
CA LEU A 306 -7.54 -6.02 -6.41
C LEU A 306 -9.04 -6.17 -6.67
N LYS A 307 -9.48 -6.04 -7.93
CA LYS A 307 -10.90 -6.08 -8.34
C LYS A 307 -11.74 -5.03 -7.59
N VAL A 308 -11.21 -3.83 -7.48
CA VAL A 308 -11.95 -2.66 -6.99
C VAL A 308 -12.72 -2.10 -8.19
N GLU A 309 -13.98 -2.48 -8.31
CA GLU A 309 -14.88 -2.13 -9.41
C GLU A 309 -16.14 -1.46 -8.84
N ASP A 310 -16.83 -0.68 -9.67
CA ASP A 310 -18.13 -0.05 -9.35
C ASP A 310 -18.10 0.85 -8.10
N LYS A 311 -16.96 1.50 -7.85
CA LYS A 311 -16.81 2.47 -6.75
C LYS A 311 -16.72 3.88 -7.28
N LYS A 312 -17.33 4.84 -6.58
CA LYS A 312 -17.07 6.25 -6.86
C LYS A 312 -15.66 6.60 -6.41
N ILE A 313 -14.94 7.22 -7.33
CA ILE A 313 -13.54 7.64 -7.15
C ILE A 313 -13.45 9.15 -7.22
N VAL A 314 -12.83 9.78 -6.21
CA VAL A 314 -12.37 11.15 -6.31
C VAL A 314 -10.86 11.20 -6.33
N THR A 315 -10.29 11.85 -7.33
CA THR A 315 -8.85 12.10 -7.40
C THR A 315 -8.53 13.40 -6.69
N LEU A 316 -7.72 13.28 -5.63
CA LEU A 316 -7.27 14.38 -4.79
C LEU A 316 -5.85 14.78 -5.21
N LEU A 317 -5.76 15.88 -5.96
CA LEU A 317 -4.52 16.45 -6.43
C LEU A 317 -3.85 17.21 -5.29
N ASN A 318 -3.10 16.45 -4.46
CA ASN A 318 -2.52 16.93 -3.21
C ASN A 318 -1.18 17.67 -3.42
N LYS A 319 -0.71 18.35 -2.37
CA LYS A 319 0.52 19.14 -2.32
C LYS A 319 0.50 20.38 -3.23
N GLN A 320 -0.68 20.95 -3.46
CA GLN A 320 -0.82 22.20 -4.21
C GLN A 320 0.01 23.36 -3.63
N ASP A 321 0.32 23.30 -2.34
CA ASP A 321 1.21 24.27 -1.66
C ASP A 321 2.66 24.27 -2.16
N LYS A 322 3.08 23.24 -2.90
CA LYS A 322 4.42 23.17 -3.51
C LYS A 322 4.46 23.71 -4.93
N LEU A 323 3.32 24.00 -5.54
CA LEU A 323 3.21 24.47 -6.91
C LEU A 323 3.23 26.00 -6.97
N LEU A 324 3.85 26.56 -8.00
CA LEU A 324 3.83 28.03 -8.26
C LEU A 324 2.45 28.55 -8.67
N ALA A 325 1.63 27.68 -9.28
CA ALA A 325 0.25 27.96 -9.65
C ALA A 325 -0.62 26.69 -9.43
N PRO A 326 -1.89 26.82 -9.04
CA PRO A 326 -2.76 25.69 -8.85
C PRO A 326 -2.85 24.83 -10.12
N MET A 327 -2.60 23.53 -9.97
CA MET A 327 -2.73 22.57 -11.07
C MET A 327 -4.09 21.88 -10.95
N VAL A 328 -4.93 22.03 -11.96
CA VAL A 328 -6.19 21.32 -12.07
C VAL A 328 -6.11 20.40 -13.28
N VAL A 329 -5.85 19.13 -13.02
CA VAL A 329 -5.90 18.07 -14.04
C VAL A 329 -7.17 17.29 -13.84
N LYS A 330 -7.92 17.08 -14.91
CA LYS A 330 -9.11 16.22 -14.86
C LYS A 330 -8.68 14.76 -15.04
N ASP A 331 -8.91 13.96 -14.04
CA ASP A 331 -8.77 12.51 -14.15
C ASP A 331 -10.07 11.92 -14.74
N PHE A 332 -10.01 11.45 -15.98
CA PHE A 332 -11.17 10.87 -16.69
C PHE A 332 -11.58 9.48 -16.18
N ARG A 333 -10.78 8.88 -15.31
CA ARG A 333 -11.07 7.58 -14.65
C ARG A 333 -11.78 7.75 -13.31
N ALA A 334 -11.84 8.98 -12.82
CA ALA A 334 -12.50 9.31 -11.55
C ALA A 334 -13.82 10.08 -11.81
N ASP A 335 -14.76 9.97 -10.87
CA ASP A 335 -16.03 10.69 -10.89
C ASP A 335 -15.85 12.19 -10.61
N ALA A 336 -14.81 12.54 -9.84
CA ALA A 336 -14.43 13.92 -9.53
C ALA A 336 -12.92 14.07 -9.36
N SER A 337 -12.43 15.31 -9.56
CA SER A 337 -11.04 15.68 -9.29
C SER A 337 -11.03 16.99 -8.49
N LEU A 338 -10.32 17.02 -7.37
CA LEU A 338 -10.20 18.17 -6.48
C LEU A 338 -8.74 18.53 -6.23
N ALA A 339 -8.41 19.81 -6.30
CA ALA A 339 -7.11 20.33 -5.91
C ALA A 339 -7.08 20.55 -4.40
N VAL A 340 -6.17 19.88 -3.70
CA VAL A 340 -6.10 19.91 -2.24
C VAL A 340 -4.67 20.12 -1.72
N SER A 341 -4.56 20.60 -0.49
CA SER A 341 -3.31 20.56 0.27
C SER A 341 -3.61 20.10 1.70
N ALA A 342 -3.14 18.91 2.03
CA ALA A 342 -3.22 18.38 3.39
C ALA A 342 -2.47 19.27 4.40
N LYS A 343 -1.44 20.00 3.94
CA LYS A 343 -0.62 20.89 4.78
C LYS A 343 -1.33 22.20 5.14
N THR A 344 -2.02 22.81 4.18
CA THR A 344 -2.66 24.12 4.34
C THR A 344 -4.16 24.04 4.63
N GLY A 345 -4.77 22.89 4.43
CA GLY A 345 -6.22 22.69 4.53
C GLY A 345 -7.01 23.11 3.28
N GLN A 346 -6.33 23.59 2.24
CA GLN A 346 -6.97 24.00 0.98
C GLN A 346 -7.75 22.84 0.36
N GLY A 347 -8.99 23.09 -0.09
CA GLY A 347 -9.84 22.12 -0.80
C GLY A 347 -10.45 21.03 0.10
N LEU A 348 -10.16 21.00 1.41
CA LEU A 348 -10.70 19.96 2.30
C LEU A 348 -12.19 20.12 2.55
N GLU A 349 -12.69 21.35 2.63
CA GLU A 349 -14.13 21.61 2.73
C GLU A 349 -14.89 21.23 1.47
N ASP A 350 -14.30 21.46 0.30
CA ASP A 350 -14.87 21.01 -0.99
C ASP A 350 -14.99 19.49 -1.04
N LEU A 351 -13.96 18.78 -0.53
CA LEU A 351 -13.99 17.32 -0.40
C LEU A 351 -15.11 16.84 0.54
N LYS A 352 -15.28 17.48 1.70
CA LYS A 352 -16.36 17.14 2.63
C LYS A 352 -17.74 17.37 2.00
N ASN A 353 -17.93 18.48 1.29
CA ASN A 353 -19.17 18.81 0.57
C ASN A 353 -19.45 17.80 -0.55
N LEU A 354 -18.42 17.38 -1.30
CA LEU A 354 -18.54 16.36 -2.31
C LEU A 354 -18.97 15.01 -1.71
N LEU A 355 -18.36 14.59 -0.63
CA LEU A 355 -18.72 13.35 0.06
C LEU A 355 -20.16 13.42 0.61
N SER A 356 -20.56 14.54 1.22
CA SER A 356 -21.95 14.78 1.63
C SER A 356 -22.91 14.62 0.45
N SER A 357 -22.61 15.24 -0.70
CA SER A 357 -23.44 15.14 -1.90
C SER A 357 -23.57 13.69 -2.39
N TRP A 358 -22.48 12.93 -2.41
CA TRP A 358 -22.49 11.52 -2.80
C TRP A 358 -23.28 10.64 -1.83
N MET A 359 -23.19 10.91 -0.53
CA MET A 359 -23.97 10.20 0.47
C MET A 359 -25.46 10.50 0.39
N MET A 360 -25.85 11.66 -0.16
CA MET A 360 -27.25 12.04 -0.40
C MET A 360 -27.82 11.44 -1.70
N GLU A 361 -26.95 11.04 -2.64
CA GLU A 361 -27.41 10.38 -3.85
C GLU A 361 -28.21 9.10 -3.54
N GLY A 362 -29.32 8.95 -4.22
CA GLY A 362 -30.21 7.79 -3.98
C GLY A 362 -31.09 7.88 -2.74
N LYS A 363 -31.04 8.99 -1.97
CA LYS A 363 -31.99 9.27 -0.90
C LYS A 363 -33.08 10.20 -1.36
N ILE A 364 -34.28 10.03 -0.81
CA ILE A 364 -35.47 10.82 -1.10
C ILE A 364 -35.77 11.68 0.11
N TYR A 365 -35.92 12.99 -0.10
CA TYR A 365 -36.42 13.88 0.94
C TYR A 365 -37.88 13.59 1.22
N ILE A 366 -38.23 13.48 2.49
CA ILE A 366 -39.59 13.35 2.97
C ILE A 366 -39.87 14.43 4.03
N GLU A 367 -41.07 15.00 3.99
CA GLU A 367 -41.64 15.76 5.05
C GLU A 367 -43.04 15.20 5.28
N ARG A 368 -43.23 14.51 6.41
CA ARG A 368 -44.49 13.81 6.72
C ARG A 368 -44.84 13.94 8.16
N LEU A 369 -46.17 13.98 8.43
CA LEU A 369 -46.72 13.88 9.77
C LEU A 369 -47.14 12.41 10.01
N TYR A 370 -46.54 11.79 11.00
CA TYR A 370 -46.83 10.41 11.39
C TYR A 370 -47.69 10.40 12.68
N PRO A 371 -48.85 9.73 12.68
CA PRO A 371 -49.59 9.48 13.89
C PRO A 371 -48.72 8.73 14.93
N TYR A 372 -49.02 8.92 16.21
CA TYR A 372 -48.24 8.30 17.32
C TYR A 372 -48.23 6.78 17.33
N ASP A 373 -49.22 6.13 16.72
CA ASP A 373 -49.31 4.69 16.53
C ASP A 373 -48.27 4.15 15.49
N LYS A 374 -47.75 5.03 14.64
CA LYS A 374 -46.70 4.70 13.65
C LYS A 374 -45.27 4.97 14.12
N ALA A 375 -45.01 4.97 15.43
CA ALA A 375 -43.68 5.15 15.99
C ALA A 375 -42.62 4.16 15.41
N GLY A 376 -43.04 2.97 14.98
CA GLY A 376 -42.17 2.02 14.28
C GLY A 376 -41.61 2.53 12.96
N THR A 377 -42.39 3.35 12.20
CA THR A 377 -41.92 3.99 10.96
C THR A 377 -40.86 5.03 11.25
N ILE A 378 -41.02 5.81 12.32
CA ILE A 378 -40.01 6.79 12.73
C ILE A 378 -38.73 6.10 13.18
N SER A 379 -38.82 4.96 13.86
CA SER A 379 -37.65 4.13 14.20
C SER A 379 -36.94 3.62 12.96
N LEU A 380 -37.64 3.25 11.87
CA LEU A 380 -37.05 2.92 10.60
C LEU A 380 -36.35 4.13 9.97
N ILE A 381 -36.96 5.31 9.98
CA ILE A 381 -36.35 6.55 9.46
C ILE A 381 -35.08 6.88 10.25
N ARG A 382 -35.09 6.80 11.59
CA ARG A 382 -33.88 7.00 12.40
C ARG A 382 -32.79 5.95 12.14
N GLY A 383 -33.18 4.71 11.89
CA GLY A 383 -32.24 3.62 11.65
C GLY A 383 -31.64 3.58 10.24
N TYR A 384 -32.36 4.08 9.24
CA TYR A 384 -31.99 3.94 7.82
C TYR A 384 -31.87 5.25 7.07
N GLY A 385 -32.49 6.32 7.57
CA GLY A 385 -32.47 7.64 6.97
C GLY A 385 -31.58 8.63 7.72
N ILE A 386 -31.62 9.86 7.25
CA ILE A 386 -31.02 11.02 7.91
C ILE A 386 -32.17 11.88 8.44
N LEU A 387 -32.33 11.91 9.74
CA LEU A 387 -33.34 12.71 10.41
C LEU A 387 -32.83 14.16 10.47
N LEU A 388 -33.53 15.09 9.82
CA LEU A 388 -33.22 16.52 9.85
C LEU A 388 -33.94 17.23 10.99
N GLU A 389 -35.23 16.94 11.16
CA GLU A 389 -36.07 17.60 12.12
C GLU A 389 -37.15 16.63 12.59
N GLU A 390 -37.44 16.66 13.88
CA GLU A 390 -38.52 15.89 14.51
C GLU A 390 -39.26 16.79 15.47
N GLU A 391 -40.54 17.03 15.18
CA GLU A 391 -41.40 17.93 15.97
C GLU A 391 -42.63 17.16 16.46
N TYR A 392 -42.86 17.20 17.75
CA TYR A 392 -44.01 16.57 18.40
C TYR A 392 -45.19 17.54 18.41
N LEU A 393 -46.20 17.26 17.60
CA LEU A 393 -47.44 18.04 17.48
C LEU A 393 -48.61 17.28 18.12
N PRO A 394 -49.70 17.95 18.48
CA PRO A 394 -50.88 17.28 19.06
C PRO A 394 -51.46 16.19 18.13
N GLU A 395 -51.30 16.32 16.81
CA GLU A 395 -51.84 15.45 15.78
C GLU A 395 -50.89 14.28 15.42
N GLY A 396 -49.64 14.33 15.91
CA GLY A 396 -48.60 13.34 15.57
C GLY A 396 -47.20 13.92 15.58
N ILE A 397 -46.25 13.16 15.02
CA ILE A 397 -44.85 13.55 14.95
C ILE A 397 -44.54 13.96 13.50
N ARG A 398 -44.18 15.24 13.32
CA ARG A 398 -43.69 15.75 12.04
C ARG A 398 -42.22 15.38 11.89
N VAL A 399 -41.90 14.74 10.78
CA VAL A 399 -40.51 14.28 10.50
C VAL A 399 -40.09 14.85 9.15
N LYS A 400 -38.93 15.53 9.15
CA LYS A 400 -38.18 15.87 7.94
C LYS A 400 -36.93 15.00 7.89
N ALA A 401 -36.80 14.22 6.83
CA ALA A 401 -35.71 13.27 6.72
C ALA A 401 -35.35 12.98 5.25
N TYR A 402 -34.13 12.50 5.04
CA TYR A 402 -33.76 11.82 3.81
C TYR A 402 -33.78 10.31 4.03
N VAL A 403 -34.50 9.57 3.20
CA VAL A 403 -34.61 8.11 3.30
C VAL A 403 -34.10 7.44 2.04
N PRO A 404 -33.42 6.29 2.15
CA PRO A 404 -32.99 5.50 1.00
C PRO A 404 -34.17 5.09 0.12
N LYS A 405 -33.95 4.98 -1.20
CA LYS A 405 -35.01 4.60 -2.16
C LYS A 405 -35.69 3.25 -1.85
N ASP A 406 -34.92 2.29 -1.33
CA ASP A 406 -35.40 0.95 -0.92
C ASP A 406 -36.25 0.99 0.34
N ILE A 407 -36.07 1.99 1.20
CA ILE A 407 -36.83 2.17 2.42
C ILE A 407 -38.06 3.07 2.21
N TYR A 408 -37.99 4.00 1.24
CA TYR A 408 -39.07 4.96 0.96
C TYR A 408 -40.49 4.35 0.87
N PRO A 409 -40.70 3.16 0.27
CA PRO A 409 -42.04 2.56 0.24
C PRO A 409 -42.58 2.10 1.60
N ARG A 410 -41.73 2.03 2.62
CA ARG A 410 -42.08 1.53 3.97
C ARG A 410 -42.30 2.65 4.99
N VAL A 411 -42.05 3.89 4.58
CA VAL A 411 -42.12 5.09 5.46
C VAL A 411 -43.18 6.11 5.02
#